data_1e544769e8d80542085302b8557561a3
#
_entry.id   1e544769e8d80542085302b8557561a3
#
_cell.length_a   1.000
_cell.length_b   1.000
_cell.length_c   1.000
_cell.angle_alpha   90.00
_cell.angle_beta   90.00
_cell.angle_gamma   90.00
#
_symmetry.space_group_name_H-M   'P 1'
#
loop_
_entity.id
_entity.type
_entity.pdbx_description
1 polymer ?
#
loop_
_entity_poly.entity_id
_entity_poly.type
_entity_poly.pdbx_seq_one_letter_code
_entity_poly.pdbx_strand_id
1 'polypeptide(L)'
;MKMKREDVRNVAIIAHVDHGKTTLVDQLLRQSGVFRANQEVVDRVMDSNDIERERGITILSKNTAVNYNGTKINIIDTPGHADFGGEVERVLKMVNGVILLVDAYEGAMPQTKFVLRKALELDLPVIVCINKIDRPEARPEEVVDEVLELLMDLDASDEQLDCPFLYASARSGYAKKNLDDPNVDMKPLFQTILDYIPAPEGDPDAETQVLISTIDYNEYVGRIGVGKIDNGYLKVNQDCVIVNHHEPDKFRKVKIGKLYEFEGLNKVEVQEAKIGSIVAISGIADIHIGDTLCSPEKPEAIPFQKISEPTISMDFMVNDSPLAGQEGKFITSRHIRERLMRELNTDVSLRVEETDSADCFKVSGRGELHLSVLIENMRREGFEFAVSKAEVLYKYDERNRKLEPMEIAYVDVPDDFTGAVIQKLTSRKGELQGMSPIGGGYTRLEFSIPSRGLIGYRGEFMTDTKGNGILNTSFDGYAPFKGELSYRKQGSLIAFEAGESITYGLFNAQERGTLFIGPGVKVYSGMIVGQSAKPEDIELNVCKTKKLTNTRSSSADEALRLVPPKIMSLEQCLDYIDTDELLEITPTSLRIRKKILDPTLRKRAMISRKDRKSVV
;
A
#
# COMPACT_ATOMS: atom_id res chain seq x y z
N MET A 1 8.30 -2.96 40.92
CA MET A 1 7.52 -4.24 40.91
C MET A 1 6.57 -4.18 39.71
N LYS A 2 6.56 -5.19 38.83
CA LYS A 2 5.66 -5.15 37.65
C LYS A 2 4.20 -5.08 38.12
N MET A 3 3.45 -4.14 37.53
CA MET A 3 2.03 -3.89 37.78
C MET A 3 1.25 -4.12 36.50
N LYS A 4 0.08 -4.72 36.61
CA LYS A 4 -0.89 -4.86 35.49
C LYS A 4 -1.88 -3.70 35.51
N ARG A 5 -2.11 -3.09 34.34
CA ARG A 5 -3.12 -2.04 34.12
C ARG A 5 -4.44 -2.67 33.68
N GLU A 6 -5.20 -3.19 34.64
CA GLU A 6 -6.49 -3.86 34.36
C GLU A 6 -7.54 -2.94 33.71
N ASP A 7 -7.37 -1.63 33.84
CA ASP A 7 -8.21 -0.60 33.25
C ASP A 7 -7.88 -0.27 31.79
N VAL A 8 -6.91 -0.99 31.17
CA VAL A 8 -6.49 -0.77 29.78
C VAL A 8 -6.35 -2.09 29.03
N ARG A 9 -6.73 -2.10 27.75
CA ARG A 9 -6.43 -3.15 26.77
C ARG A 9 -5.92 -2.50 25.50
N ASN A 10 -4.86 -3.06 24.89
CA ASN A 10 -4.30 -2.60 23.62
C ASN A 10 -4.45 -3.71 22.60
N VAL A 11 -5.22 -3.50 21.55
CA VAL A 11 -5.48 -4.51 20.51
C VAL A 11 -5.23 -3.97 19.12
N ALA A 12 -4.71 -4.80 18.22
CA ALA A 12 -4.62 -4.50 16.80
C ALA A 12 -5.65 -5.33 16.03
N ILE A 13 -6.22 -4.77 14.97
CA ILE A 13 -7.11 -5.51 14.07
C ILE A 13 -6.35 -5.86 12.80
N ILE A 14 -6.24 -7.15 12.54
CA ILE A 14 -5.62 -7.74 11.36
C ILE A 14 -6.73 -8.27 10.45
N ALA A 15 -6.73 -7.88 9.19
CA ALA A 15 -7.69 -8.37 8.22
C ALA A 15 -7.12 -8.31 6.80
N HIS A 16 -7.62 -9.19 5.94
CA HIS A 16 -7.46 -9.00 4.50
C HIS A 16 -8.29 -7.81 4.01
N VAL A 17 -7.93 -7.28 2.84
CA VAL A 17 -8.70 -6.26 2.14
C VAL A 17 -10.15 -6.74 1.98
N ASP A 18 -11.10 -5.85 2.17
CA ASP A 18 -12.54 -6.12 2.08
C ASP A 18 -13.15 -7.10 3.11
N HIS A 19 -12.40 -7.67 4.05
CA HIS A 19 -12.97 -8.51 5.13
C HIS A 19 -13.82 -7.72 6.14
N GLY A 20 -13.90 -6.39 6.00
CA GLY A 20 -14.80 -5.52 6.79
C GLY A 20 -14.15 -4.92 8.03
N LYS A 21 -12.83 -4.76 8.05
CA LYS A 21 -12.07 -4.19 9.17
C LYS A 21 -12.58 -2.80 9.57
N THR A 22 -12.64 -1.86 8.65
CA THR A 22 -13.12 -0.50 8.92
C THR A 22 -14.56 -0.49 9.43
N THR A 23 -15.43 -1.33 8.84
CA THR A 23 -16.82 -1.47 9.28
C THR A 23 -16.92 -2.00 10.71
N LEU A 24 -16.05 -2.94 11.09
CA LEU A 24 -16.01 -3.47 12.46
C LEU A 24 -15.61 -2.37 13.45
N VAL A 25 -14.55 -1.62 13.17
CA VAL A 25 -14.08 -0.51 14.02
C VAL A 25 -15.17 0.55 14.16
N ASP A 26 -15.85 0.91 13.07
CA ASP A 26 -16.97 1.86 13.11
C ASP A 26 -18.09 1.38 14.06
N GLN A 27 -18.42 0.09 14.03
CA GLN A 27 -19.43 -0.47 14.94
C GLN A 27 -18.98 -0.46 16.41
N LEU A 28 -17.71 -0.78 16.66
CA LEU A 28 -17.16 -0.70 18.01
C LEU A 28 -17.20 0.73 18.55
N LEU A 29 -16.86 1.72 17.73
CA LEU A 29 -16.96 3.14 18.08
C LEU A 29 -18.41 3.57 18.35
N ARG A 30 -19.36 3.17 17.50
CA ARG A 30 -20.78 3.51 17.65
C ARG A 30 -21.38 2.92 18.92
N GLN A 31 -21.08 1.66 19.21
CA GLN A 31 -21.69 0.94 20.33
C GLN A 31 -20.99 1.20 21.68
N SER A 32 -19.78 1.75 21.68
CA SER A 32 -19.09 2.21 22.89
C SER A 32 -19.58 3.57 23.43
N GLY A 33 -20.50 4.24 22.71
CA GLY A 33 -21.04 5.53 23.13
C GLY A 33 -20.12 6.74 22.86
N VAL A 34 -19.08 6.59 22.06
CA VAL A 34 -18.17 7.69 21.65
C VAL A 34 -18.91 8.76 20.87
N PHE A 35 -19.91 8.38 20.08
CA PHE A 35 -20.73 9.34 19.31
C PHE A 35 -22.00 9.73 20.06
N ARG A 36 -22.38 11.00 19.99
CA ARG A 36 -23.66 11.48 20.54
C ARG A 36 -24.82 10.93 19.70
N ALA A 37 -25.96 10.63 20.35
CA ALA A 37 -27.13 10.02 19.74
C ALA A 37 -27.70 10.73 18.49
N ASN A 38 -27.39 12.02 18.31
CA ASN A 38 -27.85 12.85 17.18
C ASN A 38 -26.71 13.24 16.21
N GLN A 39 -25.54 12.63 16.29
CA GLN A 39 -24.42 12.93 15.41
C GLN A 39 -24.56 12.06 14.15
N GLU A 40 -24.75 12.67 12.99
CA GLU A 40 -24.62 11.98 11.71
C GLU A 40 -23.16 11.56 11.53
N VAL A 41 -22.93 10.27 11.58
CA VAL A 41 -21.61 9.67 11.39
C VAL A 41 -21.54 9.15 9.97
N VAL A 42 -20.61 9.69 9.20
CA VAL A 42 -20.30 9.19 7.86
C VAL A 42 -19.77 7.75 7.99
N ASP A 43 -20.19 6.84 7.15
CA ASP A 43 -19.65 5.48 7.12
C ASP A 43 -18.14 5.53 6.82
N ARG A 44 -17.38 4.58 7.37
CA ARG A 44 -15.91 4.48 7.29
C ARG A 44 -15.21 5.70 7.93
N VAL A 45 -15.58 5.98 9.17
CA VAL A 45 -15.05 7.11 9.95
C VAL A 45 -13.52 7.05 10.09
N MET A 46 -12.94 5.86 10.12
CA MET A 46 -11.49 5.66 10.20
C MET A 46 -10.77 5.92 8.88
N ASP A 47 -11.43 5.79 7.74
CA ASP A 47 -10.82 6.06 6.42
C ASP A 47 -10.86 7.57 6.14
N SER A 48 -9.89 8.31 6.67
CA SER A 48 -9.81 9.78 6.53
C SER A 48 -9.33 10.22 5.14
N ASN A 49 -8.70 9.32 4.37
CA ASN A 49 -8.21 9.57 3.03
C ASN A 49 -9.23 9.07 1.99
N ASP A 50 -9.56 9.92 1.01
CA ASP A 50 -10.49 9.54 -0.08
C ASP A 50 -10.00 8.31 -0.86
N ILE A 51 -8.69 8.14 -1.01
CA ILE A 51 -8.08 6.96 -1.66
C ILE A 51 -8.33 5.68 -0.85
N GLU A 52 -8.24 5.73 0.48
CA GLU A 52 -8.57 4.59 1.34
C GLU A 52 -10.04 4.19 1.16
N ARG A 53 -10.95 5.18 1.11
CA ARG A 53 -12.38 4.94 0.92
C ARG A 53 -12.71 4.35 -0.46
N GLU A 54 -12.08 4.86 -1.51
CA GLU A 54 -12.31 4.41 -2.89
C GLU A 54 -11.76 3.01 -3.14
N ARG A 55 -10.58 2.72 -2.58
CA ARG A 55 -9.89 1.44 -2.77
C ARG A 55 -10.28 0.37 -1.75
N GLY A 56 -10.97 0.76 -0.67
CA GLY A 56 -11.35 -0.13 0.42
C GLY A 56 -10.17 -0.63 1.27
N ILE A 57 -8.99 0.00 1.18
CA ILE A 57 -7.76 -0.42 1.87
C ILE A 57 -7.36 0.60 2.94
N THR A 58 -6.79 0.13 4.04
CA THR A 58 -6.09 0.98 5.01
C THR A 58 -4.66 1.17 4.56
N ILE A 59 -4.22 2.40 4.41
CA ILE A 59 -2.87 2.78 3.99
C ILE A 59 -2.00 3.11 5.21
N LEU A 60 -2.55 3.89 6.15
CA LEU A 60 -1.87 4.33 7.36
C LEU A 60 -2.55 3.74 8.60
N SER A 61 -1.74 3.30 9.56
CA SER A 61 -2.21 2.85 10.88
C SER A 61 -2.88 3.98 11.62
N LYS A 62 -4.03 3.73 12.20
CA LYS A 62 -4.79 4.71 12.97
C LYS A 62 -5.07 4.18 14.37
N ASN A 63 -4.94 5.07 15.34
CA ASN A 63 -5.22 4.77 16.73
C ASN A 63 -6.58 5.33 17.12
N THR A 64 -7.38 4.53 17.77
CA THR A 64 -8.63 4.94 18.39
C THR A 64 -8.77 4.30 19.75
N ALA A 65 -9.63 4.83 20.61
CA ALA A 65 -9.91 4.25 21.91
C ALA A 65 -11.40 4.30 22.23
N VAL A 66 -11.89 3.23 22.81
CA VAL A 66 -13.26 3.09 23.28
C VAL A 66 -13.28 2.72 24.76
N ASN A 67 -14.34 3.10 25.48
CA ASN A 67 -14.53 2.70 26.87
C ASN A 67 -15.64 1.66 26.95
N TYR A 68 -15.35 0.54 27.58
CA TYR A 68 -16.33 -0.51 27.83
C TYR A 68 -16.20 -1.01 29.26
N ASN A 69 -17.27 -0.92 30.03
CA ASN A 69 -17.34 -1.33 31.45
C ASN A 69 -16.21 -0.74 32.33
N GLY A 70 -15.80 0.51 32.04
CA GLY A 70 -14.73 1.18 32.79
C GLY A 70 -13.31 0.85 32.35
N THR A 71 -13.14 -0.04 31.37
CA THR A 71 -11.86 -0.36 30.75
C THR A 71 -11.70 0.41 29.44
N LYS A 72 -10.56 1.07 29.27
CA LYS A 72 -10.15 1.73 28.02
C LYS A 72 -9.55 0.69 27.07
N ILE A 73 -10.16 0.51 25.93
CA ILE A 73 -9.67 -0.38 24.86
C ILE A 73 -9.09 0.50 23.76
N ASN A 74 -7.77 0.48 23.62
CA ASN A 74 -7.08 1.10 22.48
C ASN A 74 -7.13 0.12 21.31
N ILE A 75 -7.63 0.59 20.18
CA ILE A 75 -7.76 -0.19 18.95
C ILE A 75 -6.86 0.45 17.91
N ILE A 76 -5.92 -0.34 17.38
CA ILE A 76 -5.04 0.10 16.32
C ILE A 76 -5.47 -0.58 15.03
N ASP A 77 -5.86 0.22 14.05
CA ASP A 77 -6.17 -0.24 12.71
C ASP A 77 -4.86 -0.44 11.93
N THR A 78 -4.65 -1.65 11.40
CA THR A 78 -3.40 -1.98 10.69
C THR A 78 -3.62 -2.05 9.18
N PRO A 79 -2.63 -1.60 8.38
CA PRO A 79 -2.66 -1.84 6.95
C PRO A 79 -2.74 -3.35 6.63
N GLY A 80 -3.57 -3.71 5.66
CA GLY A 80 -3.73 -5.11 5.23
C GLY A 80 -2.81 -5.53 4.09
N HIS A 81 -2.13 -4.58 3.41
CA HIS A 81 -1.32 -4.86 2.24
C HIS A 81 0.16 -5.03 2.58
N ALA A 82 0.84 -6.00 1.94
CA ALA A 82 2.24 -6.33 2.20
C ALA A 82 3.22 -5.16 2.01
N ASP A 83 2.92 -4.21 1.11
CA ASP A 83 3.72 -3.00 0.88
C ASP A 83 3.85 -2.13 2.13
N PHE A 84 2.92 -2.28 3.09
CA PHE A 84 2.91 -1.58 4.38
C PHE A 84 3.35 -2.46 5.55
N GLY A 85 3.94 -3.63 5.29
CA GLY A 85 4.31 -4.62 6.31
C GLY A 85 5.18 -4.09 7.46
N GLY A 86 6.04 -3.11 7.21
CA GLY A 86 6.84 -2.50 8.28
C GLY A 86 6.04 -1.63 9.25
N GLU A 87 4.86 -1.13 8.88
CA GLU A 87 3.96 -0.46 9.81
C GLU A 87 3.28 -1.48 10.71
N VAL A 88 2.91 -2.62 10.15
CA VAL A 88 2.31 -3.72 10.88
C VAL A 88 3.20 -4.21 12.02
N GLU A 89 4.48 -4.48 11.76
CA GLU A 89 5.42 -4.93 12.80
C GLU A 89 5.57 -3.92 13.94
N ARG A 90 5.53 -2.63 13.63
CA ARG A 90 5.61 -1.55 14.63
C ARG A 90 4.36 -1.47 15.50
N VAL A 91 3.20 -1.60 14.86
CA VAL A 91 1.91 -1.61 15.56
C VAL A 91 1.82 -2.79 16.51
N LEU A 92 2.23 -3.99 16.08
CA LEU A 92 2.18 -5.20 16.90
C LEU A 92 3.00 -5.09 18.19
N LYS A 93 4.06 -4.27 18.24
CA LYS A 93 4.81 -3.99 19.47
C LYS A 93 4.08 -3.10 20.48
N MET A 94 3.07 -2.35 20.04
CA MET A 94 2.27 -1.50 20.94
C MET A 94 1.10 -2.23 21.59
N VAL A 95 0.71 -3.39 21.05
CA VAL A 95 -0.49 -4.09 21.50
C VAL A 95 -0.19 -5.28 22.39
N ASN A 96 -1.21 -5.75 23.07
CA ASN A 96 -1.18 -6.90 23.96
C ASN A 96 -1.90 -8.12 23.37
N GLY A 97 -2.53 -7.98 22.23
CA GLY A 97 -3.18 -9.03 21.48
C GLY A 97 -3.77 -8.52 20.18
N VAL A 98 -4.22 -9.44 19.34
CA VAL A 98 -4.73 -9.14 18.01
C VAL A 98 -6.11 -9.74 17.78
N ILE A 99 -6.90 -9.06 16.96
CA ILE A 99 -8.17 -9.57 16.42
C ILE A 99 -7.93 -9.90 14.96
N LEU A 100 -7.99 -11.18 14.62
CA LEU A 100 -7.93 -11.66 13.25
C LEU A 100 -9.34 -11.68 12.66
N LEU A 101 -9.61 -10.81 11.71
CA LEU A 101 -10.90 -10.71 11.04
C LEU A 101 -10.87 -11.47 9.72
N VAL A 102 -11.75 -12.45 9.57
CA VAL A 102 -11.84 -13.32 8.39
C VAL A 102 -13.24 -13.27 7.81
N ASP A 103 -13.36 -13.16 6.48
CA ASP A 103 -14.65 -13.23 5.79
C ASP A 103 -15.20 -14.65 5.82
N ALA A 104 -16.47 -14.82 6.20
CA ALA A 104 -17.13 -16.13 6.30
C ALA A 104 -17.30 -16.87 4.96
N TYR A 105 -17.12 -16.18 3.83
CA TYR A 105 -17.18 -16.77 2.50
C TYR A 105 -15.78 -16.98 1.90
N GLU A 106 -14.92 -15.95 1.93
CA GLU A 106 -13.60 -15.98 1.31
C GLU A 106 -12.60 -16.83 2.11
N GLY A 107 -12.78 -16.92 3.44
CA GLY A 107 -11.90 -17.71 4.31
C GLY A 107 -10.55 -17.05 4.59
N ALA A 108 -9.57 -17.87 4.97
CA ALA A 108 -8.23 -17.42 5.33
C ALA A 108 -7.39 -17.05 4.10
N MET A 109 -7.05 -15.77 3.94
CA MET A 109 -6.33 -15.25 2.78
C MET A 109 -4.81 -15.14 3.01
N PRO A 110 -3.97 -15.36 1.97
CA PRO A 110 -2.51 -15.39 2.09
C PRO A 110 -1.86 -14.13 2.67
N GLN A 111 -2.42 -12.95 2.42
CA GLN A 111 -1.89 -11.69 2.95
C GLN A 111 -1.94 -11.66 4.48
N THR A 112 -2.95 -12.27 5.07
CA THR A 112 -3.11 -12.39 6.51
C THR A 112 -2.00 -13.23 7.13
N LYS A 113 -1.44 -14.18 6.36
CA LYS A 113 -0.38 -15.11 6.80
C LYS A 113 0.87 -14.37 7.30
N PHE A 114 1.31 -13.33 6.59
CA PHE A 114 2.48 -12.54 7.01
C PHE A 114 2.25 -11.83 8.34
N VAL A 115 1.12 -11.11 8.47
CA VAL A 115 0.81 -10.34 9.69
C VAL A 115 0.56 -11.26 10.88
N LEU A 116 -0.16 -12.37 10.64
CA LEU A 116 -0.44 -13.36 11.68
C LEU A 116 0.84 -14.05 12.16
N ARG A 117 1.76 -14.43 11.25
CA ARG A 117 3.07 -14.96 11.62
C ARG A 117 3.82 -14.02 12.56
N LYS A 118 3.84 -12.72 12.26
CA LYS A 118 4.50 -11.72 13.11
C LYS A 118 3.83 -11.57 14.47
N ALA A 119 2.52 -11.69 14.54
CA ALA A 119 1.79 -11.69 15.81
C ALA A 119 2.14 -12.93 16.66
N LEU A 120 2.20 -14.12 16.04
CA LEU A 120 2.58 -15.37 16.71
C LEU A 120 4.04 -15.37 17.17
N GLU A 121 4.98 -14.85 16.36
CA GLU A 121 6.40 -14.67 16.73
C GLU A 121 6.60 -13.75 17.96
N LEU A 122 5.66 -12.85 18.21
CA LEU A 122 5.64 -11.94 19.37
C LEU A 122 4.82 -12.50 20.54
N ASP A 123 4.37 -13.75 20.48
CA ASP A 123 3.52 -14.41 21.47
C ASP A 123 2.24 -13.62 21.80
N LEU A 124 1.69 -12.90 20.82
CA LEU A 124 0.45 -12.16 20.99
C LEU A 124 -0.77 -13.10 20.94
N PRO A 125 -1.66 -13.08 21.94
CA PRO A 125 -2.91 -13.82 21.87
C PRO A 125 -3.79 -13.31 20.72
N VAL A 126 -4.43 -14.25 20.03
CA VAL A 126 -5.24 -14.02 18.84
C VAL A 126 -6.72 -14.29 19.16
N ILE A 127 -7.61 -13.35 18.88
CA ILE A 127 -9.05 -13.56 18.84
C ILE A 127 -9.44 -13.67 17.37
N VAL A 128 -10.06 -14.76 16.94
CA VAL A 128 -10.54 -14.92 15.58
C VAL A 128 -11.99 -14.45 15.50
N CYS A 129 -12.26 -13.52 14.58
CA CYS A 129 -13.60 -13.00 14.33
C CYS A 129 -14.00 -13.30 12.88
N ILE A 130 -14.92 -14.25 12.68
CA ILE A 130 -15.47 -14.62 11.38
C ILE A 130 -16.60 -13.65 11.06
N ASN A 131 -16.36 -12.76 10.10
CA ASN A 131 -17.27 -11.67 9.74
C ASN A 131 -18.12 -12.00 8.50
N LYS A 132 -19.18 -11.22 8.32
CA LYS A 132 -20.14 -11.34 7.21
C LYS A 132 -20.92 -12.67 7.20
N ILE A 133 -21.21 -13.21 8.37
CA ILE A 133 -22.04 -14.43 8.52
C ILE A 133 -23.50 -14.25 8.06
N ASP A 134 -23.90 -12.99 7.80
CA ASP A 134 -25.22 -12.62 7.26
C ASP A 134 -25.34 -12.86 5.74
N ARG A 135 -24.24 -13.19 5.05
CA ARG A 135 -24.26 -13.52 3.62
C ARG A 135 -24.87 -14.91 3.38
N PRO A 136 -25.66 -15.08 2.29
CA PRO A 136 -26.26 -16.38 1.97
C PRO A 136 -25.21 -17.47 1.68
N GLU A 137 -24.05 -17.07 1.16
CA GLU A 137 -22.95 -17.98 0.78
C GLU A 137 -21.95 -18.23 1.92
N ALA A 138 -22.22 -17.68 3.13
CA ALA A 138 -21.32 -17.84 4.27
C ALA A 138 -21.18 -19.32 4.69
N ARG A 139 -19.92 -19.73 4.95
CA ARG A 139 -19.53 -21.07 5.41
C ARG A 139 -18.67 -21.01 6.67
N PRO A 140 -19.19 -20.46 7.77
CA PRO A 140 -18.39 -20.10 8.93
C PRO A 140 -17.69 -21.29 9.60
N GLU A 141 -18.29 -22.49 9.60
CA GLU A 141 -17.69 -23.69 10.19
C GLU A 141 -16.45 -24.16 9.40
N GLU A 142 -16.52 -24.16 8.07
CA GLU A 142 -15.39 -24.50 7.21
C GLU A 142 -14.25 -23.47 7.35
N VAL A 143 -14.60 -22.18 7.53
CA VAL A 143 -13.62 -21.11 7.72
C VAL A 143 -12.89 -21.24 9.06
N VAL A 144 -13.54 -21.76 10.10
CA VAL A 144 -12.86 -22.10 11.37
C VAL A 144 -11.75 -23.12 11.12
N ASP A 145 -12.05 -24.20 10.38
CA ASP A 145 -11.06 -25.24 10.04
C ASP A 145 -9.90 -24.65 9.22
N GLU A 146 -10.19 -23.82 8.21
CA GLU A 146 -9.17 -23.14 7.41
C GLU A 146 -8.25 -22.24 8.25
N VAL A 147 -8.79 -21.51 9.25
CA VAL A 147 -8.00 -20.67 10.14
C VAL A 147 -7.14 -21.52 11.08
N LEU A 148 -7.66 -22.63 11.59
CA LEU A 148 -6.88 -23.57 12.40
C LEU A 148 -5.73 -24.20 11.60
N GLU A 149 -6.00 -24.63 10.35
CA GLU A 149 -4.95 -25.11 9.44
C GLU A 149 -3.89 -24.02 9.19
N LEU A 150 -4.30 -22.77 8.98
CA LEU A 150 -3.38 -21.64 8.81
C LEU A 150 -2.52 -21.42 10.06
N LEU A 151 -3.08 -21.49 11.25
CA LEU A 151 -2.33 -21.36 12.51
C LEU A 151 -1.31 -22.51 12.67
N MET A 152 -1.70 -23.74 12.34
CA MET A 152 -0.79 -24.90 12.35
C MET A 152 0.34 -24.74 11.32
N ASP A 153 0.05 -24.28 10.11
CA ASP A 153 1.04 -23.97 9.08
C ASP A 153 2.05 -22.90 9.49
N LEU A 154 1.69 -22.06 10.46
CA LEU A 154 2.53 -21.01 11.01
C LEU A 154 3.25 -21.42 12.29
N ASP A 155 3.27 -22.73 12.61
CA ASP A 155 3.90 -23.29 13.82
C ASP A 155 3.35 -22.68 15.12
N ALA A 156 2.04 -22.38 15.17
CA ALA A 156 1.38 -21.87 16.38
C ALA A 156 1.46 -22.89 17.52
N SER A 157 1.68 -22.40 18.74
CA SER A 157 1.69 -23.26 19.94
C SER A 157 0.29 -23.78 20.28
N ASP A 158 0.20 -24.84 21.10
CA ASP A 158 -1.08 -25.36 21.57
C ASP A 158 -1.94 -24.28 22.26
N GLU A 159 -1.32 -23.36 22.99
CA GLU A 159 -1.99 -22.23 23.63
C GLU A 159 -2.53 -21.21 22.60
N GLN A 160 -1.82 -21.01 21.50
CA GLN A 160 -2.25 -20.12 20.40
C GLN A 160 -3.34 -20.79 19.53
N LEU A 161 -3.37 -22.11 19.45
CA LEU A 161 -4.43 -22.86 18.76
C LEU A 161 -5.74 -22.88 19.55
N ASP A 162 -5.69 -22.80 20.89
CA ASP A 162 -6.87 -22.67 21.78
C ASP A 162 -7.42 -21.23 21.82
N CYS A 163 -7.41 -20.53 20.69
CA CYS A 163 -7.89 -19.16 20.59
C CYS A 163 -9.41 -19.08 20.47
N PRO A 164 -10.05 -18.02 21.02
CA PRO A 164 -11.49 -17.85 20.92
C PRO A 164 -11.93 -17.48 19.50
N PHE A 165 -12.99 -18.15 19.02
CA PHE A 165 -13.68 -17.85 17.78
C PHE A 165 -14.97 -17.09 18.07
N LEU A 166 -15.22 -16.03 17.29
CA LEU A 166 -16.44 -15.24 17.32
C LEU A 166 -17.02 -15.15 15.91
N TYR A 167 -18.33 -15.03 15.84
CA TYR A 167 -19.08 -14.89 14.60
C TYR A 167 -19.73 -13.51 14.56
N ALA A 168 -19.52 -12.76 13.50
CA ALA A 168 -19.98 -11.38 13.43
C ALA A 168 -20.59 -10.99 12.08
N SER A 169 -21.48 -10.02 12.12
CA SER A 169 -21.83 -9.17 10.99
C SER A 169 -21.53 -7.72 11.37
N ALA A 170 -20.37 -7.23 10.98
CA ALA A 170 -19.99 -5.85 11.23
C ALA A 170 -20.98 -4.87 10.59
N ARG A 171 -21.53 -5.19 9.42
CA ARG A 171 -22.55 -4.37 8.74
C ARG A 171 -23.84 -4.27 9.54
N SER A 172 -24.30 -5.37 10.12
CA SER A 172 -25.53 -5.44 10.92
C SER A 172 -25.30 -5.08 12.40
N GLY A 173 -24.05 -4.95 12.85
CA GLY A 173 -23.66 -4.45 14.16
C GLY A 173 -23.80 -5.44 15.30
N TYR A 174 -23.59 -6.74 15.06
CA TYR A 174 -23.62 -7.76 16.10
C TYR A 174 -22.44 -8.74 16.01
N ALA A 175 -22.09 -9.31 17.16
CA ALA A 175 -21.16 -10.43 17.29
C ALA A 175 -21.74 -11.46 18.25
N LYS A 176 -21.33 -12.73 18.14
CA LYS A 176 -21.79 -13.84 18.96
C LYS A 176 -20.72 -14.92 19.15
N LYS A 177 -20.82 -15.67 20.25
CA LYS A 177 -19.89 -16.75 20.58
C LYS A 177 -20.25 -18.06 19.86
N ASN A 178 -21.56 -18.31 19.67
CA ASN A 178 -22.07 -19.47 18.95
C ASN A 178 -23.00 -19.03 17.81
N LEU A 179 -23.07 -19.80 16.75
CA LEU A 179 -23.91 -19.47 15.58
C LEU A 179 -25.39 -19.37 15.91
N ASP A 180 -25.85 -20.14 16.94
CA ASP A 180 -27.26 -20.16 17.39
C ASP A 180 -27.61 -19.00 18.34
N ASP A 181 -26.63 -18.24 18.83
CA ASP A 181 -26.87 -17.10 19.69
C ASP A 181 -27.67 -16.00 18.96
N PRO A 182 -28.49 -15.18 19.69
CA PRO A 182 -29.27 -14.12 19.07
C PRO A 182 -28.39 -13.00 18.53
N ASN A 183 -28.82 -12.39 17.42
CA ASN A 183 -28.16 -11.23 16.80
C ASN A 183 -28.54 -9.95 17.56
N VAL A 184 -27.72 -9.50 18.51
CA VAL A 184 -28.07 -8.36 19.39
C VAL A 184 -27.12 -7.16 19.20
N ASP A 185 -25.88 -7.30 19.64
CA ASP A 185 -24.89 -6.20 19.64
C ASP A 185 -23.45 -6.73 19.61
N MET A 186 -22.46 -5.83 19.71
CA MET A 186 -21.02 -6.17 19.72
C MET A 186 -20.49 -6.53 21.12
N LYS A 187 -21.30 -6.58 22.16
CA LYS A 187 -20.85 -6.91 23.53
C LYS A 187 -20.09 -8.22 23.64
N PRO A 188 -20.45 -9.32 22.93
CA PRO A 188 -19.66 -10.54 23.00
C PRO A 188 -18.20 -10.33 22.59
N LEU A 189 -17.92 -9.48 21.56
CA LEU A 189 -16.56 -9.16 21.15
C LEU A 189 -15.84 -8.31 22.22
N PHE A 190 -16.48 -7.27 22.75
CA PHE A 190 -15.91 -6.47 23.84
C PHE A 190 -15.56 -7.33 25.06
N GLN A 191 -16.47 -8.21 25.47
CA GLN A 191 -16.24 -9.08 26.61
C GLN A 191 -15.08 -10.05 26.36
N THR A 192 -15.00 -10.64 25.16
CA THR A 192 -13.88 -11.53 24.81
C THR A 192 -12.54 -10.80 24.82
N ILE A 193 -12.50 -9.53 24.37
CA ILE A 193 -11.29 -8.71 24.48
C ILE A 193 -10.86 -8.55 25.94
N LEU A 194 -11.79 -8.25 26.84
CA LEU A 194 -11.47 -8.08 28.26
C LEU A 194 -11.01 -9.39 28.93
N ASP A 195 -11.64 -10.50 28.57
CA ASP A 195 -11.42 -11.80 29.19
C ASP A 195 -10.12 -12.47 28.68
N TYR A 196 -9.80 -12.30 27.41
CA TYR A 196 -8.72 -13.05 26.74
C TYR A 196 -7.44 -12.23 26.50
N ILE A 197 -7.55 -10.95 26.15
CA ILE A 197 -6.36 -10.12 25.93
C ILE A 197 -5.79 -9.67 27.27
N PRO A 198 -4.50 -9.94 27.56
CA PRO A 198 -3.89 -9.54 28.82
C PRO A 198 -3.79 -8.02 28.96
N ALA A 199 -3.92 -7.54 30.18
CA ALA A 199 -3.66 -6.17 30.53
C ALA A 199 -2.17 -5.83 30.33
N PRO A 200 -1.83 -4.60 29.87
CA PRO A 200 -0.43 -4.21 29.74
C PRO A 200 0.26 -4.23 31.11
N GLU A 201 1.50 -4.72 31.11
CA GLU A 201 2.34 -4.81 32.29
C GLU A 201 3.53 -3.87 32.18
N GLY A 202 3.97 -3.30 33.29
CA GLY A 202 5.17 -2.50 33.39
C GLY A 202 5.49 -2.17 34.85
N ASP A 203 6.63 -1.54 35.08
CA ASP A 203 7.02 -1.06 36.41
C ASP A 203 6.73 0.44 36.51
N PRO A 204 5.69 0.87 37.27
CA PRO A 204 5.34 2.28 37.40
C PRO A 204 6.41 3.12 38.13
N ASP A 205 7.25 2.48 38.95
CA ASP A 205 8.30 3.11 39.74
C ASP A 205 9.66 3.07 39.02
N ALA A 206 9.73 2.40 37.86
CA ALA A 206 10.93 2.36 37.04
C ALA A 206 11.11 3.65 36.25
N GLU A 207 12.32 3.81 35.70
CA GLU A 207 12.62 4.91 34.81
C GLU A 207 11.78 4.86 33.53
N THR A 208 11.38 6.04 33.07
CA THR A 208 10.51 6.17 31.88
C THR A 208 11.13 5.52 30.65
N GLN A 209 10.35 4.69 29.95
CA GLN A 209 10.69 4.14 28.63
C GLN A 209 9.45 4.15 27.73
N VAL A 210 9.57 4.83 26.58
CA VAL A 210 8.51 4.93 25.56
C VAL A 210 9.12 4.72 24.19
N LEU A 211 8.79 3.60 23.53
CA LEU A 211 9.19 3.34 22.15
C LEU A 211 8.27 4.07 21.17
N ILE A 212 8.84 4.90 20.31
CA ILE A 212 8.09 5.57 19.23
C ILE A 212 7.91 4.60 18.06
N SER A 213 6.68 4.20 17.84
CA SER A 213 6.31 3.19 16.83
C SER A 213 5.72 3.79 15.56
N THR A 214 5.01 4.92 15.65
CA THR A 214 4.46 5.63 14.49
C THR A 214 4.69 7.13 14.62
N ILE A 215 4.67 7.83 13.49
CA ILE A 215 4.78 9.29 13.44
C ILE A 215 3.55 9.82 12.70
N ASP A 216 2.97 10.86 13.29
CA ASP A 216 1.96 11.69 12.68
C ASP A 216 2.51 13.11 12.48
N TYR A 217 1.88 13.91 11.67
CA TYR A 217 2.30 15.27 11.38
C TYR A 217 1.13 16.23 11.42
N ASN A 218 1.34 17.36 12.04
CA ASN A 218 0.39 18.46 12.06
C ASN A 218 1.12 19.78 11.73
N GLU A 219 0.56 20.57 10.83
CA GLU A 219 1.20 21.83 10.37
C GLU A 219 1.49 22.83 11.49
N TYR A 220 0.73 22.79 12.59
CA TYR A 220 0.86 23.73 13.72
C TYR A 220 1.85 23.26 14.79
N VAL A 221 1.93 21.95 15.02
CA VAL A 221 2.76 21.38 16.12
C VAL A 221 3.95 20.56 15.59
N GLY A 222 4.05 20.37 14.30
CA GLY A 222 5.09 19.60 13.66
C GLY A 222 4.89 18.08 13.80
N ARG A 223 6.00 17.34 13.93
CA ARG A 223 5.97 15.89 14.12
C ARG A 223 5.40 15.52 15.47
N ILE A 224 4.59 14.47 15.47
CA ILE A 224 3.96 13.88 16.65
C ILE A 224 4.38 12.41 16.70
N GLY A 225 5.20 12.04 17.69
CA GLY A 225 5.56 10.65 17.92
C GLY A 225 4.47 9.92 18.68
N VAL A 226 4.06 8.74 18.20
CA VAL A 226 3.09 7.88 18.88
C VAL A 226 3.79 6.61 19.36
N GLY A 227 3.57 6.26 20.62
CA GLY A 227 4.18 5.09 21.23
C GLY A 227 3.46 4.63 22.49
N LYS A 228 3.82 3.44 22.97
CA LYS A 228 3.34 2.88 24.22
C LYS A 228 4.35 3.16 25.35
N ILE A 229 3.84 3.53 26.52
CA ILE A 229 4.65 3.64 27.74
C ILE A 229 4.87 2.22 28.29
N ASP A 230 6.11 1.72 28.17
CA ASP A 230 6.46 0.38 28.65
C ASP A 230 6.82 0.37 30.14
N ASN A 231 7.50 1.42 30.64
CA ASN A 231 7.85 1.59 32.03
C ASN A 231 7.69 3.05 32.47
N GLY A 232 7.46 3.24 33.77
CA GLY A 232 7.34 4.54 34.40
C GLY A 232 6.09 5.31 33.97
N TYR A 233 6.26 6.61 33.81
CA TYR A 233 5.20 7.55 33.43
C TYR A 233 5.77 8.67 32.57
N LEU A 234 4.91 9.38 31.87
CA LEU A 234 5.29 10.54 31.07
C LEU A 234 4.45 11.75 31.47
N LYS A 235 5.10 12.92 31.62
CA LYS A 235 4.45 14.20 31.97
C LYS A 235 4.79 15.31 30.98
N VAL A 236 3.90 16.27 30.85
CA VAL A 236 4.15 17.52 30.13
C VAL A 236 5.31 18.25 30.82
N ASN A 237 6.21 18.84 30.04
CA ASN A 237 7.43 19.51 30.49
C ASN A 237 8.49 18.62 31.17
N GLN A 238 8.36 17.29 31.12
CA GLN A 238 9.38 16.37 31.59
C GLN A 238 10.63 16.45 30.70
N ASP A 239 11.82 16.47 31.35
CA ASP A 239 13.08 16.34 30.66
C ASP A 239 13.35 14.85 30.37
N CYS A 240 13.61 14.54 29.12
CA CYS A 240 13.88 13.18 28.64
C CYS A 240 15.13 13.14 27.77
N VAL A 241 15.59 11.94 27.52
CA VAL A 241 16.67 11.65 26.56
C VAL A 241 16.13 10.70 25.50
N ILE A 242 16.40 11.01 24.24
CA ILE A 242 16.15 10.10 23.12
C ILE A 242 17.38 9.25 22.89
N VAL A 243 17.16 7.94 22.80
CA VAL A 243 18.15 6.91 22.47
C VAL A 243 17.59 6.05 21.35
N ASN A 244 18.44 5.59 20.45
CA ASN A 244 18.03 4.66 19.40
C ASN A 244 18.83 3.36 19.53
N HIS A 245 18.15 2.21 19.42
CA HIS A 245 18.77 0.89 19.55
C HIS A 245 19.91 0.65 18.54
N HIS A 246 19.80 1.22 17.33
CA HIS A 246 20.80 1.09 16.27
C HIS A 246 21.94 2.12 16.37
N GLU A 247 21.78 3.15 17.20
CA GLU A 247 22.78 4.20 17.46
C GLU A 247 22.91 4.46 18.96
N PRO A 248 23.34 3.46 19.76
CA PRO A 248 23.28 3.53 21.23
C PRO A 248 24.17 4.61 21.84
N ASP A 249 25.18 5.09 21.12
CA ASP A 249 26.09 6.13 21.58
C ASP A 249 25.61 7.57 21.35
N LYS A 250 24.47 7.73 20.64
CA LYS A 250 23.89 9.04 20.34
C LYS A 250 22.73 9.35 21.29
N PHE A 251 22.96 10.34 22.17
CA PHE A 251 21.93 10.81 23.10
C PHE A 251 21.47 12.22 22.73
N ARG A 252 20.15 12.42 22.71
CA ARG A 252 19.57 13.74 22.49
C ARG A 252 18.68 14.12 23.67
N LYS A 253 19.02 15.22 24.35
CA LYS A 253 18.16 15.77 25.42
C LYS A 253 16.96 16.48 24.80
N VAL A 254 15.79 16.15 25.26
CA VAL A 254 14.52 16.69 24.78
C VAL A 254 13.61 17.01 25.95
N LYS A 255 12.64 17.88 25.70
CA LYS A 255 11.58 18.21 26.65
C LYS A 255 10.23 17.90 26.02
N ILE A 256 9.35 17.27 26.78
CA ILE A 256 8.00 16.96 26.31
C ILE A 256 7.18 18.26 26.21
N GLY A 257 6.79 18.62 25.00
CA GLY A 257 5.98 19.83 24.77
C GLY A 257 4.53 19.61 25.18
N LYS A 258 3.84 18.71 24.47
CA LYS A 258 2.47 18.33 24.78
C LYS A 258 2.33 16.83 24.72
N LEU A 259 1.43 16.31 25.55
CA LEU A 259 1.13 14.89 25.69
C LEU A 259 -0.37 14.68 25.41
N TYR A 260 -0.68 13.68 24.61
CA TYR A 260 -2.07 13.35 24.27
C TYR A 260 -2.34 11.87 24.50
N GLU A 261 -3.55 11.54 24.89
CA GLU A 261 -4.12 10.21 24.80
C GLU A 261 -5.27 10.19 23.78
N PHE A 262 -5.63 8.99 23.30
CA PHE A 262 -6.72 8.81 22.35
C PHE A 262 -8.04 8.64 23.09
N GLU A 263 -9.09 9.36 22.66
CA GLU A 263 -10.48 9.18 23.06
C GLU A 263 -11.37 9.20 21.81
N GLY A 264 -11.93 8.05 21.46
CA GLY A 264 -12.51 7.87 20.15
C GLY A 264 -11.46 8.12 19.07
N LEU A 265 -11.77 9.00 18.14
CA LEU A 265 -10.89 9.42 17.05
C LEU A 265 -10.03 10.64 17.40
N ASN A 266 -10.25 11.26 18.55
CA ASN A 266 -9.60 12.50 18.93
C ASN A 266 -8.37 12.27 19.79
N LYS A 267 -7.39 13.16 19.67
CA LYS A 267 -6.25 13.29 20.58
C LYS A 267 -6.62 14.30 21.65
N VAL A 268 -6.71 13.85 22.90
CA VAL A 268 -7.06 14.67 24.07
C VAL A 268 -5.78 14.98 24.84
N GLU A 269 -5.52 16.25 25.09
CA GLU A 269 -4.34 16.70 25.83
C GLU A 269 -4.45 16.27 27.30
N VAL A 270 -3.40 15.60 27.80
CA VAL A 270 -3.30 15.15 29.18
C VAL A 270 -2.02 15.66 29.83
N GLN A 271 -2.03 15.84 31.15
CA GLN A 271 -0.85 16.33 31.88
C GLN A 271 0.13 15.19 32.21
N GLU A 272 -0.40 13.98 32.37
CA GLU A 272 0.37 12.78 32.72
C GLU A 272 -0.27 11.54 32.09
N ALA A 273 0.56 10.60 31.65
CA ALA A 273 0.15 9.27 31.21
C ALA A 273 1.05 8.21 31.87
N LYS A 274 0.49 7.02 32.10
CA LYS A 274 1.14 5.93 32.86
C LYS A 274 1.42 4.73 31.96
N ILE A 275 2.15 3.75 32.52
CA ILE A 275 2.44 2.48 31.87
C ILE A 275 1.22 1.92 31.11
N GLY A 276 1.48 1.30 29.96
CA GLY A 276 0.43 0.69 29.13
C GLY A 276 -0.39 1.66 28.30
N SER A 277 -0.37 2.98 28.59
CA SER A 277 -1.05 3.96 27.76
C SER A 277 -0.35 4.12 26.41
N ILE A 278 -1.15 4.21 25.33
CA ILE A 278 -0.68 4.65 24.02
C ILE A 278 -0.82 6.17 23.95
N VAL A 279 0.30 6.84 23.74
CA VAL A 279 0.38 8.29 23.82
C VAL A 279 0.88 8.90 22.53
N ALA A 280 0.44 10.13 22.24
CA ALA A 280 0.97 10.97 21.18
C ALA A 280 1.74 12.15 21.80
N ILE A 281 2.95 12.39 21.35
CA ILE A 281 3.91 13.33 21.94
C ILE A 281 4.31 14.35 20.89
N SER A 282 4.20 15.64 21.20
CA SER A 282 4.64 16.74 20.34
C SER A 282 5.66 17.64 21.02
N GLY A 283 6.28 18.51 20.22
CA GLY A 283 7.32 19.43 20.69
C GLY A 283 8.74 18.94 20.49
N ILE A 284 8.92 17.80 19.83
CA ILE A 284 10.22 17.24 19.46
C ILE A 284 10.31 17.21 17.94
N ALA A 285 11.02 18.17 17.34
CA ALA A 285 11.00 18.40 15.89
C ALA A 285 11.61 17.24 15.09
N ASP A 286 12.60 16.57 15.62
CA ASP A 286 13.38 15.52 14.97
C ASP A 286 13.16 14.11 15.58
N ILE A 287 11.96 13.88 16.10
CA ILE A 287 11.56 12.55 16.59
C ILE A 287 11.41 11.57 15.42
N HIS A 288 11.94 10.37 15.59
CA HIS A 288 11.91 9.32 14.56
C HIS A 288 11.29 8.03 15.10
N ILE A 289 10.82 7.19 14.20
CA ILE A 289 10.37 5.84 14.54
C ILE A 289 11.58 5.02 15.01
N GLY A 290 11.39 4.26 16.09
CA GLY A 290 12.46 3.49 16.74
C GLY A 290 13.24 4.27 17.79
N ASP A 291 12.98 5.57 17.93
CA ASP A 291 13.48 6.34 19.06
C ASP A 291 12.81 5.86 20.34
N THR A 292 13.61 5.70 21.40
CA THR A 292 13.11 5.44 22.75
C THR A 292 13.28 6.70 23.58
N LEU A 293 12.19 7.22 24.13
CA LEU A 293 12.22 8.28 25.14
C LEU A 293 12.50 7.64 26.49
N CYS A 294 13.59 8.07 27.13
CA CYS A 294 14.03 7.57 28.41
C CYS A 294 14.18 8.69 29.43
N SER A 295 14.15 8.34 30.73
CA SER A 295 14.67 9.21 31.78
C SER A 295 16.15 9.50 31.55
N PRO A 296 16.64 10.73 31.86
CA PRO A 296 18.08 11.05 31.76
C PRO A 296 18.99 10.19 32.62
N GLU A 297 18.45 9.64 33.70
CA GLU A 297 19.19 8.82 34.68
C GLU A 297 19.53 7.42 34.14
N LYS A 298 18.66 6.87 33.26
CA LYS A 298 18.86 5.55 32.67
C LYS A 298 18.44 5.54 31.18
N PRO A 299 19.33 6.01 30.30
CA PRO A 299 19.08 6.02 28.86
C PRO A 299 19.28 4.62 28.25
N GLU A 300 18.23 3.83 28.19
CA GLU A 300 18.25 2.46 27.67
C GLU A 300 17.23 2.31 26.53
N ALA A 301 17.74 2.04 25.32
CA ALA A 301 16.87 1.88 24.14
C ALA A 301 16.15 0.54 24.14
N ILE A 302 14.86 0.56 23.81
CA ILE A 302 14.06 -0.64 23.57
C ILE A 302 14.50 -1.24 22.21
N PRO A 303 14.74 -2.57 22.12
CA PRO A 303 15.08 -3.22 20.86
C PRO A 303 14.00 -2.99 19.79
N PHE A 304 14.45 -2.55 18.63
CA PHE A 304 13.60 -2.18 17.53
C PHE A 304 14.15 -2.76 16.22
N GLN A 305 13.27 -3.35 15.40
CA GLN A 305 13.68 -3.81 14.08
C GLN A 305 13.84 -2.62 13.14
N LYS A 306 14.95 -2.60 12.41
CA LYS A 306 15.21 -1.57 11.41
C LYS A 306 14.10 -1.60 10.35
N ILE A 307 13.62 -0.42 9.98
CA ILE A 307 12.62 -0.28 8.91
C ILE A 307 13.21 -0.89 7.65
N SER A 308 12.46 -1.78 7.00
CA SER A 308 12.90 -2.38 5.73
C SER A 308 13.14 -1.30 4.69
N GLU A 309 14.26 -1.43 3.98
CA GLU A 309 14.65 -0.48 2.95
C GLU A 309 13.68 -0.55 1.75
N PRO A 310 13.53 0.56 1.01
CA PRO A 310 12.81 0.56 -0.25
C PRO A 310 13.34 -0.50 -1.22
N THR A 311 12.45 -1.09 -2.02
CA THR A 311 12.80 -2.11 -3.03
C THR A 311 12.68 -1.62 -4.47
N ILE A 312 11.89 -0.58 -4.70
CA ILE A 312 11.70 0.03 -6.01
C ILE A 312 11.93 1.53 -5.98
N SER A 313 12.25 2.11 -7.13
CA SER A 313 12.39 3.56 -7.30
C SER A 313 11.77 4.02 -8.61
N MET A 314 11.34 5.28 -8.64
CA MET A 314 10.87 6.01 -9.82
C MET A 314 11.44 7.41 -9.82
N ASP A 315 11.65 7.97 -11.01
CA ASP A 315 11.99 9.38 -11.15
C ASP A 315 10.70 10.21 -11.21
N PHE A 316 10.62 11.23 -10.37
CA PHE A 316 9.58 12.26 -10.38
C PHE A 316 10.19 13.53 -10.95
N MET A 317 9.67 14.04 -12.03
CA MET A 317 10.25 15.18 -12.74
C MET A 317 9.21 16.21 -13.15
N VAL A 318 9.67 17.41 -13.38
CA VAL A 318 8.84 18.47 -13.96
C VAL A 318 8.32 18.01 -15.32
N ASN A 319 7.04 18.26 -15.59
CA ASN A 319 6.47 18.00 -16.91
C ASN A 319 6.97 19.06 -17.91
N ASP A 320 7.72 18.64 -18.91
CA ASP A 320 8.31 19.47 -19.96
C ASP A 320 7.64 19.25 -21.33
N SER A 321 6.45 18.64 -21.34
CA SER A 321 5.70 18.38 -22.57
C SER A 321 5.11 19.66 -23.17
N PRO A 322 4.72 19.65 -24.46
CA PRO A 322 4.03 20.79 -25.09
C PRO A 322 2.70 21.19 -24.46
N LEU A 323 2.08 20.31 -23.67
CA LEU A 323 0.84 20.58 -22.93
C LEU A 323 1.09 20.92 -21.45
N ALA A 324 2.35 21.07 -21.03
CA ALA A 324 2.69 21.36 -19.65
C ALA A 324 2.08 22.69 -19.16
N GLY A 325 1.62 22.70 -17.90
CA GLY A 325 1.08 23.87 -17.24
C GLY A 325 -0.33 24.28 -17.66
N GLN A 326 -1.03 23.48 -18.45
CA GLN A 326 -2.42 23.77 -18.85
C GLN A 326 -3.46 23.30 -17.85
N GLU A 327 -3.16 22.28 -17.08
CA GLU A 327 -4.11 21.59 -16.20
C GLU A 327 -3.67 21.65 -14.72
N GLY A 328 -2.37 21.66 -14.44
CA GLY A 328 -1.82 21.66 -13.09
C GLY A 328 -1.72 23.03 -12.45
N LYS A 329 -1.92 23.09 -11.13
CA LYS A 329 -1.73 24.27 -10.30
C LYS A 329 -0.29 24.39 -9.79
N PHE A 330 0.32 23.27 -9.44
CA PHE A 330 1.68 23.16 -8.92
C PHE A 330 2.56 22.42 -9.92
N ILE A 331 3.38 23.16 -10.69
CA ILE A 331 4.08 22.67 -11.87
C ILE A 331 5.61 22.79 -11.80
N THR A 332 6.16 23.44 -10.77
CA THR A 332 7.59 23.72 -10.68
C THR A 332 8.34 22.66 -9.87
N SER A 333 9.64 22.51 -10.12
CA SER A 333 10.50 21.62 -9.34
C SER A 333 10.48 21.95 -7.85
N ARG A 334 10.38 23.24 -7.51
CA ARG A 334 10.25 23.68 -6.12
C ARG A 334 8.98 23.14 -5.46
N HIS A 335 7.83 23.23 -6.11
CA HIS A 335 6.57 22.71 -5.59
C HIS A 335 6.64 21.18 -5.39
N ILE A 336 7.16 20.46 -6.39
CA ILE A 336 7.32 19.00 -6.33
C ILE A 336 8.26 18.62 -5.18
N ARG A 337 9.41 19.31 -5.06
CA ARG A 337 10.37 19.09 -3.98
C ARG A 337 9.75 19.31 -2.60
N GLU A 338 9.11 20.45 -2.39
CA GLU A 338 8.47 20.79 -1.11
C GLU A 338 7.41 19.74 -0.73
N ARG A 339 6.63 19.27 -1.71
CA ARG A 339 5.62 18.24 -1.49
C ARG A 339 6.24 16.88 -1.14
N LEU A 340 7.25 16.44 -1.86
CA LEU A 340 7.95 15.19 -1.59
C LEU A 340 8.67 15.21 -0.24
N MET A 341 9.32 16.32 0.12
CA MET A 341 9.95 16.48 1.44
C MET A 341 8.92 16.50 2.59
N ARG A 342 7.73 17.06 2.34
CA ARG A 342 6.63 17.00 3.33
C ARG A 342 6.17 15.57 3.57
N GLU A 343 6.11 14.72 2.54
CA GLU A 343 5.74 13.31 2.68
C GLU A 343 6.70 12.55 3.61
N LEU A 344 8.00 12.83 3.57
CA LEU A 344 9.00 12.23 4.45
C LEU A 344 8.76 12.52 5.96
N ASN A 345 7.89 13.47 6.30
CA ASN A 345 7.55 13.71 7.70
C ASN A 345 6.63 12.64 8.28
N THR A 346 5.82 12.02 7.44
CA THR A 346 4.83 10.99 7.82
C THR A 346 5.23 9.61 7.35
N ASP A 347 5.75 9.50 6.13
CA ASP A 347 6.14 8.23 5.52
C ASP A 347 7.65 7.99 5.66
N VAL A 348 8.02 7.20 6.64
CA VAL A 348 9.42 6.84 6.92
C VAL A 348 9.97 5.73 6.01
N SER A 349 9.10 5.08 5.24
CA SER A 349 9.50 4.05 4.28
C SER A 349 9.81 4.61 2.89
N LEU A 350 9.50 5.88 2.67
CA LEU A 350 9.81 6.62 1.47
C LEU A 350 11.22 7.20 1.55
N ARG A 351 11.94 7.20 0.45
CA ARG A 351 13.23 7.90 0.29
C ARG A 351 13.15 8.82 -0.91
N VAL A 352 13.57 10.05 -0.73
CA VAL A 352 13.64 11.06 -1.81
C VAL A 352 15.09 11.53 -1.93
N GLU A 353 15.66 11.38 -3.11
CA GLU A 353 17.02 11.79 -3.43
C GLU A 353 17.00 12.79 -4.58
N GLU A 354 17.78 13.86 -4.45
CA GLU A 354 18.02 14.80 -5.54
C GLU A 354 18.92 14.12 -6.58
N THR A 355 18.64 14.33 -7.86
CA THR A 355 19.45 13.81 -8.95
C THR A 355 20.39 14.92 -9.47
N ASP A 356 21.24 14.59 -10.45
CA ASP A 356 22.08 15.59 -11.13
C ASP A 356 21.27 16.68 -11.86
N SER A 357 19.99 16.43 -12.10
CA SER A 357 19.04 17.39 -12.65
C SER A 357 18.21 18.04 -11.54
N ALA A 358 18.21 19.36 -11.48
CA ALA A 358 17.40 20.14 -10.53
C ALA A 358 15.88 19.92 -10.68
N ASP A 359 15.43 19.41 -11.82
CA ASP A 359 14.02 19.17 -12.16
C ASP A 359 13.59 17.70 -12.00
N CYS A 360 14.45 16.85 -11.43
CA CYS A 360 14.21 15.41 -11.28
C CYS A 360 14.58 14.94 -9.89
N PHE A 361 13.69 14.17 -9.27
CA PHE A 361 13.86 13.58 -7.93
C PHE A 361 13.69 12.07 -8.04
N LYS A 362 14.62 11.32 -7.46
CA LYS A 362 14.50 9.88 -7.34
C LYS A 362 13.72 9.53 -6.08
N VAL A 363 12.56 8.93 -6.26
CA VAL A 363 11.66 8.54 -5.18
C VAL A 363 11.66 7.03 -5.08
N SER A 364 12.02 6.51 -3.91
CA SER A 364 12.10 5.09 -3.65
C SER A 364 11.08 4.68 -2.60
N GLY A 365 10.38 3.58 -2.82
CA GLY A 365 9.33 3.04 -1.95
C GLY A 365 9.39 1.52 -1.88
N ARG A 366 8.49 0.93 -1.08
CA ARG A 366 8.46 -0.52 -0.85
C ARG A 366 7.83 -1.31 -1.98
N GLY A 367 6.89 -0.71 -2.71
CA GLY A 367 6.16 -1.38 -3.78
C GLY A 367 5.48 -0.41 -4.73
N GLU A 368 4.93 -0.92 -5.82
CA GLU A 368 4.24 -0.11 -6.84
C GLU A 368 2.99 0.57 -6.28
N LEU A 369 2.22 -0.13 -5.43
CA LEU A 369 1.03 0.44 -4.81
C LEU A 369 1.39 1.66 -3.94
N HIS A 370 2.48 1.57 -3.17
CA HIS A 370 2.95 2.66 -2.32
C HIS A 370 3.24 3.93 -3.14
N LEU A 371 4.02 3.80 -4.23
CA LEU A 371 4.33 4.94 -5.10
C LEU A 371 3.10 5.42 -5.89
N SER A 372 2.19 4.54 -6.30
CA SER A 372 0.95 4.94 -7.01
C SER A 372 0.01 5.74 -6.11
N VAL A 373 -0.05 5.42 -4.82
CA VAL A 373 -0.82 6.20 -3.83
C VAL A 373 -0.25 7.59 -3.68
N LEU A 374 1.08 7.73 -3.56
CA LEU A 374 1.74 9.04 -3.51
C LEU A 374 1.43 9.87 -4.77
N ILE A 375 1.54 9.27 -5.94
CA ILE A 375 1.23 9.91 -7.22
C ILE A 375 -0.22 10.40 -7.25
N GLU A 376 -1.16 9.56 -6.85
CA GLU A 376 -2.58 9.91 -6.87
C GLU A 376 -2.92 11.00 -5.85
N ASN A 377 -2.31 10.98 -4.66
CA ASN A 377 -2.44 12.07 -3.68
C ASN A 377 -1.96 13.40 -4.27
N MET A 378 -0.75 13.44 -4.85
CA MET A 378 -0.22 14.65 -5.48
C MET A 378 -1.11 15.13 -6.63
N ARG A 379 -1.61 14.21 -7.46
CA ARG A 379 -2.53 14.52 -8.55
C ARG A 379 -3.79 15.23 -8.05
N ARG A 380 -4.43 14.71 -6.99
CA ARG A 380 -5.65 15.29 -6.38
C ARG A 380 -5.39 16.64 -5.69
N GLU A 381 -4.19 16.84 -5.17
CA GLU A 381 -3.76 18.12 -4.63
C GLU A 381 -3.53 19.21 -5.71
N GLY A 382 -3.58 18.84 -6.99
CA GLY A 382 -3.44 19.76 -8.13
C GLY A 382 -2.02 19.87 -8.69
N PHE A 383 -1.15 18.91 -8.39
CA PHE A 383 0.20 18.84 -8.97
C PHE A 383 0.17 18.33 -10.40
N GLU A 384 1.08 18.85 -11.21
CA GLU A 384 1.40 18.35 -12.54
C GLU A 384 2.88 18.01 -12.61
N PHE A 385 3.20 16.77 -13.02
CA PHE A 385 4.55 16.25 -13.08
C PHE A 385 4.62 15.06 -14.03
N ALA A 386 5.81 14.54 -14.29
CA ALA A 386 6.00 13.32 -15.04
C ALA A 386 6.76 12.29 -14.21
N VAL A 387 6.50 10.99 -14.44
CA VAL A 387 7.22 9.90 -13.79
C VAL A 387 7.82 8.93 -14.81
N SER A 388 8.93 8.31 -14.41
CA SER A 388 9.57 7.24 -15.16
C SER A 388 8.96 5.88 -14.80
N LYS A 389 9.34 4.83 -15.57
CA LYS A 389 9.08 3.45 -15.20
C LYS A 389 9.70 3.13 -13.84
N ALA A 390 8.98 2.34 -13.04
CA ALA A 390 9.51 1.79 -11.80
C ALA A 390 10.70 0.85 -12.08
N GLU A 391 11.77 1.00 -11.31
CA GLU A 391 12.97 0.17 -11.38
C GLU A 391 13.25 -0.42 -10.00
N VAL A 392 13.67 -1.69 -9.94
CA VAL A 392 14.06 -2.31 -8.67
C VAL A 392 15.42 -1.81 -8.21
N LEU A 393 15.57 -1.67 -6.89
CA LEU A 393 16.83 -1.28 -6.27
C LEU A 393 17.70 -2.52 -6.08
N TYR A 394 18.84 -2.53 -6.76
CA TYR A 394 19.82 -3.60 -6.65
C TYR A 394 20.76 -3.38 -5.46
N LYS A 395 21.19 -4.46 -4.84
CA LYS A 395 22.29 -4.47 -3.87
C LYS A 395 23.51 -5.17 -4.46
N TYR A 396 24.64 -4.99 -3.83
CA TYR A 396 25.88 -5.69 -4.18
C TYR A 396 26.43 -6.37 -2.93
N ASP A 397 26.81 -7.63 -3.06
CA ASP A 397 27.43 -8.37 -1.98
C ASP A 397 28.92 -7.98 -1.78
N GLU A 398 29.57 -8.57 -0.78
CA GLU A 398 30.99 -8.34 -0.49
C GLU A 398 31.94 -8.67 -1.67
N ARG A 399 31.47 -9.50 -2.62
CA ARG A 399 32.20 -9.88 -3.83
C ARG A 399 31.78 -9.06 -5.05
N ASN A 400 31.05 -7.94 -4.85
CA ASN A 400 30.52 -7.06 -5.88
C ASN A 400 29.58 -7.77 -6.89
N ARG A 401 28.90 -8.85 -6.45
CA ARG A 401 27.89 -9.52 -7.29
C ARG A 401 26.54 -8.83 -7.06
N LYS A 402 25.85 -8.58 -8.16
CA LYS A 402 24.55 -7.93 -8.18
C LYS A 402 23.48 -8.82 -7.55
N LEU A 403 22.77 -8.30 -6.57
CA LEU A 403 21.64 -8.90 -5.90
C LEU A 403 20.36 -8.14 -6.26
N GLU A 404 19.26 -8.86 -6.41
CA GLU A 404 17.94 -8.29 -6.69
C GLU A 404 16.92 -8.66 -5.61
N PRO A 405 15.92 -7.81 -5.33
CA PRO A 405 14.87 -8.12 -4.38
C PRO A 405 13.98 -9.26 -4.91
N MET A 406 13.63 -10.18 -4.02
CA MET A 406 12.80 -11.35 -4.28
C MET A 406 11.48 -11.23 -3.53
N GLU A 407 10.44 -11.80 -4.09
CA GLU A 407 9.12 -11.91 -3.48
C GLU A 407 8.62 -13.36 -3.55
N ILE A 408 7.87 -13.77 -2.53
CA ILE A 408 7.01 -14.94 -2.62
C ILE A 408 5.65 -14.49 -3.14
N ALA A 409 5.26 -15.02 -4.28
CA ALA A 409 3.96 -14.77 -4.88
C ALA A 409 3.02 -15.95 -4.61
N TYR A 410 1.91 -15.69 -3.93
CA TYR A 410 0.80 -16.61 -3.72
C TYR A 410 -0.28 -16.30 -4.74
N VAL A 411 -0.59 -17.28 -5.58
CA VAL A 411 -1.48 -17.09 -6.73
C VAL A 411 -2.61 -18.10 -6.67
N ASP A 412 -3.82 -17.64 -6.37
CA ASP A 412 -5.01 -18.48 -6.37
C ASP A 412 -5.73 -18.33 -7.72
N VAL A 413 -5.85 -19.42 -8.45
CA VAL A 413 -6.44 -19.41 -9.80
C VAL A 413 -7.38 -20.60 -10.01
N PRO A 414 -8.46 -20.43 -10.80
CA PRO A 414 -9.23 -21.57 -11.27
C PRO A 414 -8.33 -22.56 -12.01
N ASP A 415 -8.58 -23.85 -11.84
CA ASP A 415 -7.75 -24.94 -12.37
C ASP A 415 -7.45 -24.81 -13.87
N ASP A 416 -8.41 -24.31 -14.65
CA ASP A 416 -8.27 -24.09 -16.10
C ASP A 416 -7.17 -23.08 -16.48
N PHE A 417 -6.82 -22.13 -15.59
CA PHE A 417 -5.83 -21.08 -15.86
C PHE A 417 -4.45 -21.37 -15.26
N THR A 418 -4.31 -22.41 -14.44
CA THR A 418 -3.08 -22.78 -13.73
C THR A 418 -1.87 -22.88 -14.67
N GLY A 419 -2.03 -23.58 -15.80
CA GLY A 419 -0.94 -23.76 -16.77
C GLY A 419 -0.46 -22.45 -17.41
N ALA A 420 -1.39 -21.55 -17.75
CA ALA A 420 -1.06 -20.26 -18.35
C ALA A 420 -0.29 -19.36 -17.36
N VAL A 421 -0.72 -19.35 -16.09
CA VAL A 421 -0.08 -18.58 -15.02
C VAL A 421 1.32 -19.12 -14.71
N ILE A 422 1.49 -20.43 -14.59
CA ILE A 422 2.80 -21.06 -14.38
C ILE A 422 3.76 -20.69 -15.52
N GLN A 423 3.33 -20.81 -16.77
CA GLN A 423 4.15 -20.47 -17.93
C GLN A 423 4.59 -18.98 -17.90
N LYS A 424 3.66 -18.07 -17.56
CA LYS A 424 3.97 -16.63 -17.51
C LYS A 424 4.92 -16.27 -16.39
N LEU A 425 4.66 -16.73 -15.16
CA LEU A 425 5.53 -16.44 -14.02
C LEU A 425 6.93 -17.04 -14.22
N THR A 426 7.02 -18.25 -14.75
CA THR A 426 8.32 -18.87 -15.09
C THR A 426 9.07 -18.06 -16.16
N SER A 427 8.38 -17.53 -17.19
CA SER A 427 9.00 -16.67 -18.20
C SER A 427 9.53 -15.36 -17.61
N ARG A 428 8.97 -14.91 -16.47
CA ARG A 428 9.36 -13.75 -15.68
C ARG A 428 10.38 -14.08 -14.57
N LYS A 429 11.07 -15.23 -14.69
CA LYS A 429 12.10 -15.72 -13.75
C LYS A 429 11.56 -16.18 -12.39
N GLY A 430 10.26 -16.44 -12.29
CA GLY A 430 9.65 -17.10 -11.13
C GLY A 430 9.97 -18.59 -11.09
N GLU A 431 10.19 -19.11 -9.89
CA GLU A 431 10.42 -20.51 -9.58
C GLU A 431 9.24 -21.04 -8.75
N LEU A 432 8.53 -22.03 -9.26
CA LEU A 432 7.41 -22.65 -8.54
C LEU A 432 7.94 -23.39 -7.31
N GLN A 433 7.49 -23.00 -6.14
CA GLN A 433 7.84 -23.60 -4.85
C GLN A 433 6.82 -24.64 -4.40
N GLY A 434 5.55 -24.36 -4.65
CA GLY A 434 4.44 -25.21 -4.22
C GLY A 434 3.20 -25.08 -5.11
N MET A 435 2.39 -26.11 -5.10
CA MET A 435 1.08 -26.13 -5.74
C MET A 435 0.13 -27.00 -4.91
N SER A 436 -0.99 -26.44 -4.48
CA SER A 436 -1.99 -27.14 -3.67
C SER A 436 -3.41 -26.77 -4.09
N PRO A 437 -4.34 -27.74 -4.15
CA PRO A 437 -5.75 -27.44 -4.35
C PRO A 437 -6.32 -26.77 -3.10
N ILE A 438 -7.13 -25.71 -3.27
CA ILE A 438 -7.79 -24.97 -2.16
C ILE A 438 -9.31 -25.16 -2.15
N GLY A 439 -9.84 -26.14 -2.91
CA GLY A 439 -11.26 -26.39 -3.03
C GLY A 439 -11.96 -25.50 -4.07
N GLY A 440 -13.24 -25.76 -4.35
CA GLY A 440 -14.05 -24.98 -5.29
C GLY A 440 -13.54 -24.92 -6.74
N GLY A 441 -12.63 -25.81 -7.16
CA GLY A 441 -12.03 -25.78 -8.49
C GLY A 441 -10.93 -24.74 -8.64
N TYR A 442 -10.26 -24.37 -7.52
CA TYR A 442 -9.13 -23.44 -7.47
C TYR A 442 -7.86 -24.15 -7.00
N THR A 443 -6.74 -23.73 -7.58
CA THR A 443 -5.39 -24.15 -7.19
C THR A 443 -4.59 -22.95 -6.70
N ARG A 444 -3.91 -23.09 -5.58
CA ARG A 444 -2.90 -22.16 -5.06
C ARG A 444 -1.53 -22.52 -5.58
N LEU A 445 -0.86 -21.54 -6.16
CA LEU A 445 0.52 -21.61 -6.61
C LEU A 445 1.39 -20.73 -5.74
N GLU A 446 2.54 -21.21 -5.33
CA GLU A 446 3.55 -20.45 -4.61
C GLU A 446 4.81 -20.31 -5.47
N PHE A 447 5.23 -19.07 -5.71
CA PHE A 447 6.40 -18.76 -6.53
C PHE A 447 7.41 -17.90 -5.77
N SER A 448 8.70 -18.25 -5.86
CA SER A 448 9.79 -17.31 -5.56
C SER A 448 10.16 -16.57 -6.86
N ILE A 449 9.95 -15.26 -6.90
CA ILE A 449 10.08 -14.46 -8.11
C ILE A 449 10.82 -13.14 -7.82
N PRO A 450 11.71 -12.67 -8.72
CA PRO A 450 12.26 -11.32 -8.59
C PRO A 450 11.16 -10.26 -8.62
N SER A 451 11.21 -9.25 -7.73
CA SER A 451 10.21 -8.17 -7.69
C SER A 451 10.01 -7.52 -9.05
N ARG A 452 11.09 -7.34 -9.85
CA ARG A 452 10.97 -6.82 -11.23
C ARG A 452 10.16 -7.75 -12.15
N GLY A 453 10.05 -9.04 -11.87
CA GLY A 453 9.21 -9.98 -12.62
C GLY A 453 7.71 -9.77 -12.40
N LEU A 454 7.34 -9.14 -11.31
CA LEU A 454 5.95 -8.82 -10.97
C LEU A 454 5.51 -7.44 -11.51
N ILE A 455 6.45 -6.56 -11.82
CA ILE A 455 6.16 -5.25 -12.42
C ILE A 455 5.35 -5.43 -13.71
N GLY A 456 4.16 -4.82 -13.75
CA GLY A 456 3.22 -4.91 -14.87
C GLY A 456 2.52 -6.27 -15.04
N TYR A 457 2.75 -7.24 -14.15
CA TYR A 457 2.12 -8.55 -14.26
C TYR A 457 0.66 -8.58 -13.81
N ARG A 458 0.30 -7.74 -12.85
CA ARG A 458 -1.07 -7.73 -12.28
C ARG A 458 -2.15 -7.49 -13.33
N GLY A 459 -1.93 -6.57 -14.26
CA GLY A 459 -2.86 -6.29 -15.37
C GLY A 459 -3.00 -7.47 -16.35
N GLU A 460 -1.88 -8.14 -16.68
CA GLU A 460 -1.88 -9.35 -17.51
C GLU A 460 -2.58 -10.51 -16.80
N PHE A 461 -2.28 -10.70 -15.51
CA PHE A 461 -2.87 -11.75 -14.68
C PHE A 461 -4.39 -11.67 -14.62
N MET A 462 -4.94 -10.47 -14.40
CA MET A 462 -6.40 -10.27 -14.41
C MET A 462 -7.03 -10.61 -15.77
N THR A 463 -6.31 -10.33 -16.86
CA THR A 463 -6.77 -10.69 -18.22
C THR A 463 -6.73 -12.19 -18.43
N ASP A 464 -5.63 -12.85 -18.06
CA ASP A 464 -5.42 -14.29 -18.26
C ASP A 464 -6.40 -15.13 -17.44
N THR A 465 -6.73 -14.69 -16.23
CA THR A 465 -7.67 -15.37 -15.32
C THR A 465 -9.12 -14.88 -15.48
N LYS A 466 -9.40 -14.01 -16.45
CA LYS A 466 -10.73 -13.39 -16.68
C LYS A 466 -11.29 -12.72 -15.42
N GLY A 467 -10.41 -12.16 -14.59
CA GLY A 467 -10.78 -11.49 -13.35
C GLY A 467 -11.01 -12.43 -12.14
N ASN A 468 -10.84 -13.74 -12.31
CA ASN A 468 -11.11 -14.72 -11.24
C ASN A 468 -9.86 -15.16 -10.45
N GLY A 469 -8.69 -14.60 -10.74
CA GLY A 469 -7.46 -14.91 -10.03
C GLY A 469 -7.15 -13.91 -8.92
N ILE A 470 -6.48 -14.39 -7.86
CA ILE A 470 -5.98 -13.58 -6.76
C ILE A 470 -4.46 -13.68 -6.75
N LEU A 471 -3.77 -12.55 -6.74
CA LEU A 471 -2.30 -12.47 -6.70
C LEU A 471 -1.88 -11.65 -5.48
N ASN A 472 -1.22 -12.31 -4.54
CA ASN A 472 -0.64 -11.71 -3.35
C ASN A 472 0.87 -11.92 -3.35
N THR A 473 1.62 -10.94 -2.88
CA THR A 473 3.08 -11.01 -2.82
C THR A 473 3.60 -10.57 -1.46
N SER A 474 4.72 -11.14 -1.06
CA SER A 474 5.44 -10.74 0.15
C SER A 474 6.94 -10.69 -0.12
N PHE A 475 7.63 -9.67 0.40
CA PHE A 475 9.08 -9.54 0.25
C PHE A 475 9.81 -10.68 0.98
N ASP A 476 10.77 -11.33 0.30
CA ASP A 476 11.52 -12.50 0.77
C ASP A 476 13.05 -12.25 0.88
N GLY A 477 13.49 -11.01 0.71
CA GLY A 477 14.91 -10.68 0.80
C GLY A 477 15.59 -10.43 -0.53
N TYR A 478 16.90 -10.65 -0.60
CA TYR A 478 17.72 -10.40 -1.79
C TYR A 478 18.42 -11.69 -2.24
N ALA A 479 18.38 -11.97 -3.54
CA ALA A 479 19.06 -13.11 -4.15
C ALA A 479 19.91 -12.67 -5.36
N PRO A 480 20.84 -13.52 -5.84
CA PRO A 480 21.64 -13.22 -7.02
C PRO A 480 20.77 -12.91 -8.25
N PHE A 481 21.19 -11.93 -9.04
CA PHE A 481 20.48 -11.49 -10.24
C PHE A 481 20.24 -12.62 -11.23
N LYS A 482 18.98 -12.86 -11.59
CA LYS A 482 18.53 -13.97 -12.46
C LYS A 482 18.59 -13.67 -13.97
N GLY A 483 19.38 -12.67 -14.37
CA GLY A 483 19.56 -12.30 -15.79
C GLY A 483 18.48 -11.35 -16.33
N GLU A 484 18.60 -10.95 -17.59
CA GLU A 484 17.72 -9.98 -18.22
C GLU A 484 16.27 -10.48 -18.37
N LEU A 485 15.32 -9.54 -18.30
CA LEU A 485 13.88 -9.75 -18.43
C LEU A 485 13.35 -8.82 -19.54
N SER A 486 12.54 -9.36 -20.44
CA SER A 486 11.83 -8.56 -21.44
C SER A 486 10.40 -8.31 -20.92
N TYR A 487 10.08 -7.06 -20.61
CA TYR A 487 8.82 -6.68 -19.98
C TYR A 487 7.66 -6.56 -20.98
N ARG A 488 7.88 -5.87 -22.09
CA ARG A 488 6.85 -5.61 -23.09
C ARG A 488 7.25 -6.17 -24.45
N LYS A 489 6.36 -7.00 -25.02
CA LYS A 489 6.57 -7.61 -26.35
C LYS A 489 6.09 -6.72 -27.50
N GLN A 490 5.19 -5.77 -27.22
CA GLN A 490 4.53 -4.92 -28.22
C GLN A 490 5.04 -3.48 -28.12
N GLY A 491 5.19 -2.82 -29.28
CA GLY A 491 5.57 -1.42 -29.35
C GLY A 491 4.42 -0.46 -29.05
N SER A 492 4.69 0.83 -29.21
CA SER A 492 3.72 1.93 -29.03
C SER A 492 3.31 2.54 -30.37
N LEU A 493 2.06 3.00 -30.45
CA LEU A 493 1.61 3.90 -31.51
C LEU A 493 1.89 5.33 -31.08
N ILE A 494 2.72 6.05 -31.84
CA ILE A 494 3.25 7.36 -31.47
C ILE A 494 2.68 8.42 -32.40
N ALA A 495 2.14 9.50 -31.82
CA ALA A 495 1.70 10.64 -32.61
C ALA A 495 2.89 11.33 -33.30
N PHE A 496 2.76 11.56 -34.60
CA PHE A 496 3.82 12.16 -35.43
C PHE A 496 3.84 13.69 -35.31
N GLU A 497 2.69 14.32 -35.20
CA GLU A 497 2.57 15.79 -35.20
C GLU A 497 1.65 16.26 -34.06
N ALA A 498 1.73 17.56 -33.78
CA ALA A 498 0.85 18.20 -32.81
C ALA A 498 -0.48 18.59 -33.48
N GLY A 499 -1.59 18.45 -32.75
CA GLY A 499 -2.92 18.81 -33.22
C GLY A 499 -4.00 18.20 -32.37
N GLU A 500 -5.18 18.03 -32.97
CA GLU A 500 -6.33 17.35 -32.36
C GLU A 500 -6.62 16.06 -33.13
N SER A 501 -6.86 14.98 -32.40
CA SER A 501 -7.17 13.67 -32.99
C SER A 501 -8.51 13.69 -33.70
N ILE A 502 -8.53 13.20 -34.92
CA ILE A 502 -9.71 13.22 -35.81
C ILE A 502 -10.15 11.78 -36.11
N THR A 503 -11.45 11.56 -36.25
CA THR A 503 -12.04 10.25 -36.52
C THR A 503 -11.35 9.53 -37.69
N TYR A 504 -11.05 10.23 -38.78
CA TYR A 504 -10.38 9.62 -39.95
C TYR A 504 -8.94 9.18 -39.64
N GLY A 505 -8.17 9.98 -38.92
CA GLY A 505 -6.82 9.62 -38.48
C GLY A 505 -6.82 8.42 -37.56
N LEU A 506 -7.73 8.39 -36.57
CA LEU A 506 -7.91 7.29 -35.63
C LEU A 506 -8.40 6.00 -36.31
N PHE A 507 -9.29 6.10 -37.29
CA PHE A 507 -9.75 4.94 -38.07
C PHE A 507 -8.60 4.22 -38.76
N ASN A 508 -7.68 4.96 -39.37
CA ASN A 508 -6.49 4.37 -39.98
C ASN A 508 -5.48 3.84 -38.93
N ALA A 509 -5.47 4.43 -37.73
CA ALA A 509 -4.58 4.02 -36.66
C ALA A 509 -5.02 2.73 -35.97
N GLN A 510 -6.35 2.49 -35.82
CA GLN A 510 -6.88 1.29 -35.15
C GLN A 510 -6.55 -0.02 -35.89
N GLU A 511 -6.24 0.02 -37.19
CA GLU A 511 -5.77 -1.15 -37.93
C GLU A 511 -4.36 -1.60 -37.49
N ARG A 512 -3.62 -0.73 -36.82
CA ARG A 512 -2.24 -0.97 -36.39
C ARG A 512 -2.10 -1.35 -34.93
N GLY A 513 -3.20 -1.28 -34.16
CA GLY A 513 -3.17 -1.63 -32.75
C GLY A 513 -4.38 -1.09 -31.98
N THR A 514 -4.29 -1.14 -30.64
CA THR A 514 -5.33 -0.68 -29.74
C THR A 514 -5.08 0.78 -29.37
N LEU A 515 -6.10 1.64 -29.58
CA LEU A 515 -6.01 3.06 -29.25
C LEU A 515 -6.29 3.32 -27.77
N PHE A 516 -5.64 4.35 -27.21
CA PHE A 516 -5.85 4.85 -25.85
C PHE A 516 -6.64 6.15 -25.80
N ILE A 517 -6.81 6.81 -26.96
CA ILE A 517 -7.50 8.09 -27.09
C ILE A 517 -8.65 7.99 -28.09
N GLY A 518 -9.67 8.81 -27.87
CA GLY A 518 -10.77 9.04 -28.82
C GLY A 518 -10.55 10.27 -29.69
N PRO A 519 -11.53 10.64 -30.54
CA PRO A 519 -11.50 11.87 -31.30
C PRO A 519 -11.64 13.12 -30.40
N GLY A 520 -11.09 14.25 -30.85
CA GLY A 520 -11.16 15.52 -30.12
C GLY A 520 -10.08 15.68 -29.03
N VAL A 521 -9.11 14.78 -28.93
CA VAL A 521 -8.04 14.84 -27.95
C VAL A 521 -6.84 15.59 -28.51
N LYS A 522 -6.32 16.57 -27.77
CA LYS A 522 -5.07 17.25 -28.11
C LYS A 522 -3.90 16.30 -27.99
N VAL A 523 -3.10 16.23 -29.03
CA VAL A 523 -1.90 15.40 -29.11
C VAL A 523 -0.69 16.23 -29.55
N TYR A 524 0.51 15.71 -29.30
CA TYR A 524 1.77 16.31 -29.75
C TYR A 524 2.74 15.23 -30.22
N SER A 525 3.75 15.62 -30.98
CA SER A 525 4.76 14.68 -31.47
C SER A 525 5.47 13.96 -30.32
N GLY A 526 5.52 12.63 -30.40
CA GLY A 526 6.09 11.79 -29.34
C GLY A 526 5.10 11.33 -28.26
N MET A 527 3.86 11.83 -28.27
CA MET A 527 2.79 11.31 -27.39
C MET A 527 2.38 9.91 -27.84
N ILE A 528 2.19 8.99 -26.90
CA ILE A 528 1.72 7.63 -27.19
C ILE A 528 0.20 7.63 -27.18
N VAL A 529 -0.38 7.23 -28.29
CA VAL A 529 -1.82 7.24 -28.54
C VAL A 529 -2.44 5.85 -28.59
N GLY A 530 -1.61 4.80 -28.48
CA GLY A 530 -2.06 3.43 -28.51
C GLY A 530 -0.92 2.43 -28.37
N GLN A 531 -1.29 1.15 -28.29
CA GLN A 531 -0.41 0.00 -28.28
C GLN A 531 -0.34 -0.60 -29.69
N SER A 532 0.86 -0.80 -30.21
CA SER A 532 1.07 -1.44 -31.50
C SER A 532 0.74 -2.94 -31.45
N ALA A 533 0.18 -3.47 -32.52
CA ALA A 533 0.03 -4.93 -32.70
C ALA A 533 1.39 -5.63 -32.95
N LYS A 534 2.44 -4.87 -33.31
CA LYS A 534 3.79 -5.36 -33.59
C LYS A 534 4.75 -5.02 -32.46
N PRO A 535 5.91 -5.71 -32.37
CA PRO A 535 6.93 -5.40 -31.36
C PRO A 535 7.57 -4.02 -31.52
N GLU A 536 7.45 -3.41 -32.69
CA GLU A 536 8.07 -2.12 -33.02
C GLU A 536 7.14 -0.95 -32.77
N ASP A 537 7.72 0.17 -32.37
CA ASP A 537 7.03 1.45 -32.28
C ASP A 537 6.65 1.94 -33.70
N ILE A 538 5.44 2.43 -33.85
CA ILE A 538 4.91 2.94 -35.12
C ILE A 538 4.52 4.40 -34.94
N GLU A 539 5.16 5.28 -35.73
CA GLU A 539 4.76 6.70 -35.84
C GLU A 539 3.59 6.82 -36.81
N LEU A 540 2.55 7.53 -36.42
CA LEU A 540 1.34 7.71 -37.21
C LEU A 540 0.70 9.08 -36.99
N ASN A 541 -0.07 9.54 -37.97
CA ASN A 541 -0.77 10.81 -37.91
C ASN A 541 -2.23 10.62 -37.56
N VAL A 542 -2.59 10.93 -36.32
CA VAL A 542 -3.98 10.88 -35.83
C VAL A 542 -4.77 12.16 -36.09
N CYS A 543 -4.10 13.24 -36.54
CA CYS A 543 -4.70 14.53 -36.87
C CYS A 543 -5.07 14.64 -38.36
N LYS A 544 -4.84 13.56 -39.14
CA LYS A 544 -5.02 13.57 -40.61
C LYS A 544 -6.50 13.67 -40.98
N THR A 545 -6.84 14.71 -41.73
CA THR A 545 -8.18 14.89 -42.31
C THR A 545 -8.37 14.07 -43.60
N LYS A 546 -9.61 13.67 -43.90
CA LYS A 546 -9.93 13.08 -45.21
C LYS A 546 -9.77 14.16 -46.29
N LYS A 547 -8.91 13.93 -47.27
CA LYS A 547 -8.85 14.84 -48.40
C LYS A 547 -10.18 14.77 -49.17
N LEU A 548 -10.82 15.91 -49.34
CA LEU A 548 -11.99 16.03 -50.17
C LEU A 548 -11.56 15.90 -51.65
N THR A 549 -11.96 14.83 -52.30
CA THR A 549 -11.78 14.68 -53.76
C THR A 549 -13.12 15.01 -54.45
N ASN A 550 -13.07 15.71 -55.56
CA ASN A 550 -14.25 16.15 -56.32
C ASN A 550 -15.09 15.00 -56.96
N THR A 551 -14.65 13.76 -56.82
CA THR A 551 -15.37 12.56 -57.32
C THR A 551 -16.07 11.90 -56.15
N ARG A 552 -17.39 12.10 -56.03
CA ARG A 552 -18.26 11.34 -55.13
C ARG A 552 -18.51 9.96 -55.72
N SER A 553 -17.93 8.91 -55.16
CA SER A 553 -18.46 7.55 -55.31
C SER A 553 -19.53 7.33 -54.23
N SER A 554 -20.69 6.74 -54.59
CA SER A 554 -21.82 6.47 -53.72
C SER A 554 -21.50 5.52 -52.54
N SER A 555 -20.32 4.91 -52.51
CA SER A 555 -19.82 4.06 -51.40
C SER A 555 -18.90 4.81 -50.39
N ALA A 556 -18.70 6.13 -50.56
CA ALA A 556 -17.75 6.90 -49.75
C ALA A 556 -18.33 7.47 -48.45
N ASP A 557 -19.60 7.28 -48.17
CA ASP A 557 -20.30 7.78 -46.97
C ASP A 557 -20.60 6.71 -45.92
N GLU A 558 -19.88 5.57 -45.94
CA GLU A 558 -19.95 4.65 -44.80
C GLU A 558 -19.43 5.35 -43.54
N ALA A 559 -20.25 5.35 -42.49
CA ALA A 559 -19.86 5.90 -41.21
C ALA A 559 -18.62 5.16 -40.68
N LEU A 560 -17.52 5.90 -40.48
CA LEU A 560 -16.26 5.35 -39.93
C LEU A 560 -16.53 4.85 -38.49
N ARG A 561 -16.57 3.55 -38.30
CA ARG A 561 -16.75 2.95 -36.96
C ARG A 561 -15.39 2.89 -36.26
N LEU A 562 -15.26 3.59 -35.14
CA LEU A 562 -14.13 3.47 -34.23
C LEU A 562 -14.44 2.43 -33.17
N VAL A 563 -13.46 1.59 -32.89
CA VAL A 563 -13.47 0.74 -31.69
C VAL A 563 -13.28 1.66 -30.48
N PRO A 564 -14.03 1.50 -29.38
CA PRO A 564 -13.84 2.30 -28.19
C PRO A 564 -12.37 2.24 -27.72
N PRO A 565 -11.77 3.38 -27.36
CA PRO A 565 -10.40 3.41 -26.89
C PRO A 565 -10.27 2.71 -25.53
N LYS A 566 -9.14 2.06 -25.30
CA LYS A 566 -8.79 1.52 -23.98
C LYS A 566 -8.33 2.66 -23.07
N ILE A 567 -9.23 3.15 -22.23
CA ILE A 567 -8.88 4.14 -21.21
C ILE A 567 -8.18 3.40 -20.05
N MET A 568 -6.95 3.80 -19.74
CA MET A 568 -6.13 3.17 -18.71
C MET A 568 -6.21 3.94 -17.39
N SER A 569 -6.26 3.20 -16.27
CA SER A 569 -6.07 3.77 -14.93
C SER A 569 -4.61 4.19 -14.72
N LEU A 570 -4.33 4.89 -13.61
CA LEU A 570 -2.96 5.27 -13.24
C LEU A 570 -2.03 4.04 -13.19
N GLU A 571 -2.46 2.99 -12.50
CA GLU A 571 -1.70 1.74 -12.36
C GLU A 571 -1.44 1.11 -13.72
N GLN A 572 -2.45 1.02 -14.58
CA GLN A 572 -2.31 0.48 -15.94
C GLN A 572 -1.35 1.30 -16.81
N CYS A 573 -1.31 2.62 -16.61
CA CYS A 573 -0.34 3.48 -17.29
C CYS A 573 1.08 3.23 -16.77
N LEU A 574 1.26 3.10 -15.45
CA LEU A 574 2.55 2.80 -14.83
C LEU A 574 3.09 1.44 -15.28
N ASP A 575 2.22 0.44 -15.36
CA ASP A 575 2.55 -0.90 -15.87
C ASP A 575 2.94 -0.89 -17.36
N TYR A 576 2.31 -0.01 -18.14
CA TYR A 576 2.49 0.04 -19.59
C TYR A 576 3.81 0.70 -20.01
N ILE A 577 4.24 1.78 -19.34
CA ILE A 577 5.40 2.55 -19.75
C ILE A 577 6.69 1.73 -19.77
N ASP A 578 7.56 2.01 -20.77
CA ASP A 578 8.88 1.40 -20.87
C ASP A 578 9.99 2.38 -20.47
N THR A 579 11.22 1.92 -20.44
CA THR A 579 12.41 2.67 -19.97
C THR A 579 12.68 3.96 -20.76
N ASP A 580 12.22 4.05 -22.00
CA ASP A 580 12.31 5.23 -22.87
C ASP A 580 11.02 6.05 -22.92
N GLU A 581 10.08 5.77 -22.03
CA GLU A 581 8.78 6.42 -21.93
C GLU A 581 8.61 7.11 -20.58
N LEU A 582 7.69 8.07 -20.52
CA LEU A 582 7.27 8.79 -19.32
C LEU A 582 5.75 8.84 -19.25
N LEU A 583 5.24 8.89 -18.05
CA LEU A 583 3.83 9.17 -17.78
C LEU A 583 3.69 10.61 -17.29
N GLU A 584 2.98 11.46 -18.03
CA GLU A 584 2.53 12.77 -17.55
C GLU A 584 1.30 12.60 -16.68
N ILE A 585 1.34 13.22 -15.52
CA ILE A 585 0.30 13.18 -14.51
C ILE A 585 -0.17 14.60 -14.28
N THR A 586 -1.45 14.82 -14.52
CA THR A 586 -2.12 16.09 -14.26
C THR A 586 -3.39 15.85 -13.44
N PRO A 587 -4.00 16.85 -12.84
CA PRO A 587 -5.26 16.68 -12.11
C PRO A 587 -6.37 16.01 -12.92
N THR A 588 -6.41 16.24 -14.24
CA THR A 588 -7.50 15.81 -15.11
C THR A 588 -7.10 14.71 -16.12
N SER A 589 -5.81 14.58 -16.43
CA SER A 589 -5.35 13.71 -17.53
C SER A 589 -4.13 12.86 -17.15
N LEU A 590 -4.06 11.68 -17.77
CA LEU A 590 -2.87 10.81 -17.77
C LEU A 590 -2.44 10.64 -19.24
N ARG A 591 -1.22 11.03 -19.56
CA ARG A 591 -0.69 10.98 -20.94
C ARG A 591 0.66 10.27 -20.93
N ILE A 592 0.79 9.28 -21.80
CA ILE A 592 2.06 8.56 -21.98
C ILE A 592 2.81 9.19 -23.14
N ARG A 593 4.11 9.38 -22.98
CA ARG A 593 4.96 9.94 -24.03
C ARG A 593 6.34 9.31 -24.08
N LYS A 594 7.04 9.48 -25.20
CA LYS A 594 8.48 9.16 -25.27
C LYS A 594 9.29 10.20 -24.50
N LYS A 595 10.41 9.77 -23.88
CA LYS A 595 11.39 10.69 -23.25
C LYS A 595 11.94 11.68 -24.27
N ILE A 596 12.26 11.21 -25.48
CA ILE A 596 12.73 12.04 -26.57
C ILE A 596 11.55 12.28 -27.52
N LEU A 597 11.04 13.52 -27.55
CA LEU A 597 9.89 13.88 -28.38
C LEU A 597 10.23 14.01 -29.87
N ASP A 598 11.43 14.52 -30.20
CA ASP A 598 11.87 14.67 -31.57
C ASP A 598 12.12 13.32 -32.26
N PRO A 599 11.47 13.02 -33.41
CA PRO A 599 11.58 11.74 -34.09
C PRO A 599 13.00 11.42 -34.55
N THR A 600 13.74 12.46 -34.98
CA THR A 600 15.10 12.31 -35.51
C THR A 600 16.10 11.98 -34.41
N LEU A 601 16.00 12.68 -33.29
CA LEU A 601 16.82 12.41 -32.10
C LEU A 601 16.50 11.05 -31.52
N ARG A 602 15.22 10.64 -31.48
CA ARG A 602 14.79 9.32 -31.04
C ARG A 602 15.40 8.20 -31.86
N LYS A 603 15.37 8.31 -33.20
CA LYS A 603 16.02 7.34 -34.11
C LYS A 603 17.52 7.24 -33.87
N ARG A 604 18.21 8.37 -33.70
CA ARG A 604 19.66 8.39 -33.40
C ARG A 604 19.98 7.71 -32.07
N ALA A 605 19.19 7.97 -31.04
CA ALA A 605 19.36 7.33 -29.73
C ALA A 605 19.14 5.80 -29.78
N MET A 606 18.17 5.32 -30.57
CA MET A 606 17.94 3.88 -30.78
C MET A 606 19.13 3.19 -31.47
N ILE A 607 19.73 3.81 -32.49
CA ILE A 607 20.91 3.29 -33.20
C ILE A 607 22.08 3.19 -32.22
N SER A 608 22.39 4.26 -31.48
CA SER A 608 23.46 4.27 -30.48
C SER A 608 23.32 3.22 -29.38
N ARG A 609 22.06 2.88 -28.97
CA ARG A 609 21.81 1.79 -28.02
C ARG A 609 22.04 0.40 -28.62
N LYS A 610 21.69 0.18 -29.90
CA LYS A 610 21.95 -1.08 -30.59
C LYS A 610 23.45 -1.33 -30.73
N ASP A 611 24.20 -0.32 -31.08
CA ASP A 611 25.66 -0.40 -31.24
C ASP A 611 26.36 -0.74 -29.91
N ARG A 612 25.92 -0.15 -28.77
CA ARG A 612 26.46 -0.48 -27.45
C ARG A 612 26.15 -1.90 -27.00
N LYS A 613 24.96 -2.46 -27.35
CA LYS A 613 24.60 -3.85 -27.03
C LYS A 613 25.32 -4.87 -27.91
N SER A 614 25.85 -4.48 -29.06
CA SER A 614 26.63 -5.36 -29.95
C SER A 614 28.13 -5.42 -29.59
N VAL A 615 28.59 -4.59 -28.66
CA VAL A 615 30.00 -4.48 -28.24
C VAL A 615 30.24 -5.13 -26.85
N VAL A 616 29.20 -5.57 -26.18
CA VAL A 616 29.21 -6.35 -24.92
C VAL A 616 28.79 -7.78 -25.22
#